data_bb756898dff60ec5479dcae634f1dc68
#
_entry.id   bb756898dff60ec5479dcae634f1dc68
#
_cell.length_a   1.000
_cell.length_b   1.000
_cell.length_c   1.000
_cell.angle_alpha   90.00
_cell.angle_beta   90.00
_cell.angle_gamma   90.00
#
_symmetry.space_group_name_H-M   'P 1'
#
loop_
_entity.id
_entity.type
_entity.pdbx_description
1 polymer ?
#
loop_
_entity_poly.entity_id
_entity_poly.type
_entity_poly.pdbx_seq_one_letter_code
_entity_poly.pdbx_strand_id
1 'polypeptide(L)'
;GQYLTLGGGIAQSQAQFAKFSRSDAAALPAYYDALERVADIVRDLVLQSPPNVGDGMDMVVAALRQGRRIAGLTIEQQRNALDLFTKSARDFLDGWFESDAVKAAFGFDAVVGNYASPDTPGSAYVLLHHVFGEVNGKKGAWGHVVGGMGAITQAMARVVGAMGVEISLEAPVARVLMTMTYLNGGLRASVVRW
;
A
#
# COMPACT_ATOMS: atom_id res chain seq x y z
N GLY A 1 28.06 -12.61 -15.28
CA GLY A 1 27.05 -13.07 -14.32
C GLY A 1 25.66 -12.88 -14.88
N GLN A 2 24.71 -13.69 -14.41
CA GLN A 2 23.30 -13.51 -14.76
C GLN A 2 22.71 -12.39 -13.89
N TYR A 3 21.80 -11.60 -14.46
CA TYR A 3 21.07 -10.57 -13.74
C TYR A 3 19.57 -10.73 -14.00
N LEU A 4 18.78 -10.36 -12.99
CA LEU A 4 17.32 -10.33 -13.02
C LEU A 4 16.86 -8.88 -13.19
N THR A 5 15.97 -8.65 -14.13
CA THR A 5 15.31 -7.34 -14.32
C THR A 5 13.81 -7.50 -14.13
N LEU A 6 13.23 -6.69 -13.28
CA LEU A 6 11.78 -6.58 -13.10
C LEU A 6 11.25 -5.36 -13.87
N GLY A 7 10.04 -5.49 -14.44
CA GLY A 7 9.38 -4.41 -15.16
C GLY A 7 9.05 -4.76 -16.61
N GLY A 8 8.46 -3.83 -17.33
CA GLY A 8 8.04 -4.03 -18.72
C GLY A 8 6.80 -4.92 -18.90
N GLY A 9 6.14 -5.28 -17.80
CA GLY A 9 4.96 -6.13 -17.78
C GLY A 9 5.25 -7.59 -17.43
N ILE A 10 4.17 -8.32 -17.21
CA ILE A 10 4.24 -9.70 -16.69
C ILE A 10 5.01 -10.65 -17.61
N ALA A 11 4.77 -10.57 -18.92
CA ALA A 11 5.43 -11.44 -19.89
C ALA A 11 6.95 -11.23 -19.92
N GLN A 12 7.41 -9.97 -19.82
CA GLN A 12 8.84 -9.66 -19.77
C GLN A 12 9.45 -10.16 -18.47
N SER A 13 8.79 -9.94 -17.34
CA SER A 13 9.23 -10.44 -16.02
C SER A 13 9.29 -11.97 -15.99
N GLN A 14 8.32 -12.67 -16.57
CA GLN A 14 8.35 -14.14 -16.71
C GLN A 14 9.55 -14.61 -17.54
N ALA A 15 9.87 -13.94 -18.64
CA ALA A 15 11.03 -14.28 -19.44
C ALA A 15 12.36 -14.09 -18.67
N GLN A 16 12.42 -13.10 -17.78
CA GLN A 16 13.58 -12.90 -16.90
C GLN A 16 13.66 -13.99 -15.82
N PHE A 17 12.54 -14.34 -15.20
CA PHE A 17 12.46 -15.38 -14.17
C PHE A 17 12.84 -16.75 -14.73
N ALA A 18 12.41 -17.05 -15.96
CA ALA A 18 12.72 -18.32 -16.63
C ALA A 18 14.23 -18.58 -16.80
N LYS A 19 15.08 -17.57 -16.67
CA LYS A 19 16.54 -17.75 -16.65
C LYS A 19 17.03 -18.40 -15.35
N PHE A 20 16.26 -18.28 -14.26
CA PHE A 20 16.60 -18.80 -12.94
C PHE A 20 15.74 -20.01 -12.58
N SER A 21 14.44 -19.93 -12.81
CA SER A 21 13.48 -21.01 -12.61
C SER A 21 12.28 -20.87 -13.55
N ARG A 22 11.98 -21.95 -14.28
CA ARG A 22 10.79 -22.04 -15.12
C ARG A 22 9.51 -22.15 -14.28
N SER A 23 9.61 -22.79 -13.12
CA SER A 23 8.52 -22.91 -12.16
C SER A 23 8.12 -21.54 -11.63
N ASP A 24 9.09 -20.72 -11.21
CA ASP A 24 8.86 -19.38 -10.71
C ASP A 24 8.24 -18.46 -11.78
N ALA A 25 8.74 -18.58 -13.03
CA ALA A 25 8.16 -17.84 -14.15
C ALA A 25 6.69 -18.20 -14.38
N ALA A 26 6.33 -19.48 -14.24
CA ALA A 26 4.95 -19.94 -14.36
C ALA A 26 4.07 -19.49 -13.18
N ALA A 27 4.62 -19.43 -11.96
CA ALA A 27 3.91 -19.01 -10.76
C ALA A 27 3.63 -17.50 -10.70
N LEU A 28 4.41 -16.67 -11.38
CA LEU A 28 4.37 -15.21 -11.28
C LEU A 28 2.97 -14.58 -11.51
N PRO A 29 2.18 -14.98 -12.52
CA PRO A 29 0.84 -14.42 -12.69
C PRO A 29 -0.09 -14.69 -11.52
N ALA A 30 -0.07 -15.92 -10.99
CA ALA A 30 -0.89 -16.31 -9.85
C ALA A 30 -0.48 -15.59 -8.56
N TYR A 31 0.82 -15.36 -8.38
CA TYR A 31 1.35 -14.57 -7.28
C TYR A 31 0.82 -13.13 -7.31
N TYR A 32 0.92 -12.45 -8.44
CA TYR A 32 0.40 -11.08 -8.57
C TYR A 32 -1.11 -11.02 -8.42
N ASP A 33 -1.85 -12.00 -8.96
CA ASP A 33 -3.29 -12.07 -8.81
C ASP A 33 -3.71 -12.25 -7.35
N ALA A 34 -2.98 -13.08 -6.58
CA ALA A 34 -3.22 -13.25 -5.15
C ALA A 34 -2.98 -11.96 -4.37
N LEU A 35 -1.87 -11.25 -4.63
CA LEU A 35 -1.58 -9.96 -4.00
C LEU A 35 -2.62 -8.90 -4.36
N GLU A 36 -3.00 -8.79 -5.64
CA GLU A 36 -3.96 -7.78 -6.10
C GLU A 36 -5.33 -7.98 -5.47
N ARG A 37 -5.81 -9.22 -5.33
CA ARG A 37 -7.08 -9.53 -4.64
C ARG A 37 -7.06 -9.08 -3.18
N VAL A 38 -5.95 -9.30 -2.47
CA VAL A 38 -5.81 -8.82 -1.09
C VAL A 38 -5.70 -7.30 -1.06
N ALA A 39 -4.94 -6.70 -1.99
CA ALA A 39 -4.82 -5.26 -2.11
C ALA A 39 -6.17 -4.58 -2.35
N ASP A 40 -7.05 -5.15 -3.19
CA ASP A 40 -8.40 -4.61 -3.43
C ASP A 40 -9.24 -4.57 -2.15
N ILE A 41 -9.17 -5.64 -1.33
CA ILE A 41 -9.87 -5.67 -0.04
C ILE A 41 -9.35 -4.58 0.88
N VAL A 42 -8.03 -4.42 0.95
CA VAL A 42 -7.39 -3.46 1.85
C VAL A 42 -7.59 -2.03 1.37
N ARG A 43 -7.59 -1.75 0.05
CA ARG A 43 -7.91 -0.42 -0.52
C ARG A 43 -9.28 0.07 -0.04
N ASP A 44 -10.27 -0.83 -0.01
CA ASP A 44 -11.60 -0.51 0.49
C ASP A 44 -11.62 -0.16 1.99
N LEU A 45 -10.71 -0.74 2.77
CA LEU A 45 -10.63 -0.55 4.21
C LEU A 45 -9.81 0.68 4.62
N VAL A 46 -8.70 0.95 3.93
CA VAL A 46 -7.73 2.01 4.28
C VAL A 46 -8.34 3.41 4.29
N LEU A 47 -9.34 3.66 3.44
CA LEU A 47 -10.01 4.97 3.36
C LEU A 47 -11.23 5.08 4.29
N GLN A 48 -11.52 4.06 5.10
CA GLN A 48 -12.64 4.08 6.03
C GLN A 48 -12.14 4.38 7.45
N SER A 49 -12.94 5.14 8.19
CA SER A 49 -12.70 5.28 9.62
C SER A 49 -12.87 3.91 10.29
N PRO A 50 -11.91 3.46 11.11
CA PRO A 50 -12.07 2.21 11.85
C PRO A 50 -13.27 2.33 12.80
N PRO A 51 -14.03 1.24 13.02
CA PRO A 51 -15.11 1.22 13.98
C PRO A 51 -14.60 1.63 15.37
N ASN A 52 -15.24 2.61 16.01
CA ASN A 52 -14.87 3.09 17.32
C ASN A 52 -15.95 2.66 18.34
N VAL A 53 -15.52 2.13 19.47
CA VAL A 53 -16.43 1.68 20.55
C VAL A 53 -17.34 2.81 21.05
N GLY A 54 -16.88 4.08 20.93
CA GLY A 54 -17.66 5.27 21.28
C GLY A 54 -18.82 5.60 20.34
N ASP A 55 -18.85 5.02 19.14
CA ASP A 55 -19.86 5.34 18.12
C ASP A 55 -21.18 4.55 18.28
N GLY A 56 -21.31 3.75 19.34
CA GLY A 56 -22.54 3.05 19.69
C GLY A 56 -23.06 2.14 18.57
N MET A 57 -24.30 2.36 18.13
CA MET A 57 -24.96 1.54 17.10
C MET A 57 -24.26 1.65 15.72
N ASP A 58 -23.68 2.79 15.40
CA ASP A 58 -22.98 3.00 14.12
C ASP A 58 -21.73 2.10 14.02
N MET A 59 -21.04 1.87 15.14
CA MET A 59 -19.96 0.89 15.21
C MET A 59 -20.45 -0.52 14.88
N VAL A 60 -21.58 -0.96 15.43
CA VAL A 60 -22.15 -2.29 15.18
C VAL A 60 -22.49 -2.45 13.68
N VAL A 61 -23.13 -1.45 13.09
CA VAL A 61 -23.48 -1.46 11.66
C VAL A 61 -22.21 -1.50 10.78
N ALA A 62 -21.19 -0.71 11.12
CA ALA A 62 -19.91 -0.72 10.41
C ALA A 62 -19.21 -2.08 10.52
N ALA A 63 -19.13 -2.64 11.73
CA ALA A 63 -18.54 -3.95 11.98
C ALA A 63 -19.27 -5.08 11.23
N LEU A 64 -20.62 -5.07 11.21
CA LEU A 64 -21.41 -6.03 10.45
C LEU A 64 -21.19 -5.91 8.95
N ARG A 65 -21.08 -4.69 8.43
CA ARG A 65 -20.78 -4.44 7.01
C ARG A 65 -19.42 -5.01 6.63
N GLN A 66 -18.40 -4.76 7.44
CA GLN A 66 -17.05 -5.31 7.21
C GLN A 66 -17.04 -6.83 7.35
N GLY A 67 -17.70 -7.38 8.38
CA GLY A 67 -17.82 -8.82 8.58
C GLY A 67 -18.47 -9.53 7.38
N ARG A 68 -19.51 -8.95 6.79
CA ARG A 68 -20.14 -9.50 5.57
C ARG A 68 -19.21 -9.48 4.36
N ARG A 69 -18.40 -8.43 4.20
CA ARG A 69 -17.41 -8.38 3.12
C ARG A 69 -16.37 -9.49 3.27
N ILE A 70 -15.82 -9.66 4.47
CA ILE A 70 -14.85 -10.72 4.75
C ILE A 70 -15.48 -12.11 4.57
N ALA A 71 -16.71 -12.30 5.03
CA ALA A 71 -17.43 -13.56 4.87
C ALA A 71 -17.76 -13.88 3.39
N GLY A 72 -17.83 -12.88 2.52
CA GLY A 72 -18.02 -13.06 1.09
C GLY A 72 -16.76 -13.48 0.31
N LEU A 73 -15.60 -13.48 0.97
CA LEU A 73 -14.35 -13.93 0.35
C LEU A 73 -14.33 -15.45 0.25
N THR A 74 -13.71 -15.97 -0.81
CA THR A 74 -13.41 -17.40 -0.88
C THR A 74 -12.42 -17.81 0.20
N ILE A 75 -12.39 -19.10 0.55
CA ILE A 75 -11.43 -19.64 1.53
C ILE A 75 -9.99 -19.34 1.11
N GLU A 76 -9.69 -19.41 -0.18
CA GLU A 76 -8.38 -19.08 -0.72
C GLU A 76 -8.02 -17.60 -0.50
N GLN A 77 -8.95 -16.69 -0.76
CA GLN A 77 -8.74 -15.26 -0.52
C GLN A 77 -8.55 -14.95 0.97
N GLN A 78 -9.34 -15.58 1.84
CA GLN A 78 -9.18 -15.45 3.30
C GLN A 78 -7.81 -15.96 3.75
N ARG A 79 -7.37 -17.11 3.20
CA ARG A 79 -6.06 -17.68 3.50
C ARG A 79 -4.92 -16.76 3.03
N ASN A 80 -4.98 -16.28 1.79
CA ASN A 80 -3.97 -15.37 1.26
C ASN A 80 -3.87 -14.08 2.07
N ALA A 81 -5.00 -13.52 2.49
CA ALA A 81 -5.04 -12.36 3.37
C ALA A 81 -4.40 -12.70 4.74
N LEU A 82 -4.79 -13.82 5.37
CA LEU A 82 -4.23 -14.24 6.63
C LEU A 82 -2.71 -14.45 6.53
N ASP A 83 -2.26 -15.14 5.50
CA ASP A 83 -0.85 -15.41 5.24
C ASP A 83 -0.03 -14.12 5.10
N LEU A 84 -0.53 -13.13 4.36
CA LEU A 84 0.12 -11.84 4.20
C LEU A 84 0.25 -11.03 5.50
N PHE A 85 -0.74 -11.10 6.37
CA PHE A 85 -0.70 -10.35 7.63
C PHE A 85 -0.03 -11.09 8.79
N THR A 86 0.23 -12.40 8.67
CA THR A 86 0.79 -13.21 9.78
C THR A 86 2.13 -13.83 9.49
N LYS A 87 2.43 -14.18 8.24
CA LYS A 87 3.71 -14.79 7.86
C LYS A 87 4.83 -13.77 7.76
N SER A 88 6.06 -14.27 7.86
CA SER A 88 7.22 -13.52 7.40
C SER A 88 7.20 -13.40 5.87
N ALA A 89 7.84 -12.36 5.33
CA ALA A 89 7.99 -12.23 3.88
C ALA A 89 8.71 -13.43 3.28
N ARG A 90 9.73 -13.95 3.98
CA ARG A 90 10.44 -15.18 3.57
C ARG A 90 9.49 -16.35 3.44
N ASP A 91 8.76 -16.69 4.52
CA ASP A 91 7.84 -17.84 4.52
C ASP A 91 6.74 -17.69 3.47
N PHE A 92 6.29 -16.46 3.22
CA PHE A 92 5.30 -16.20 2.19
C PHE A 92 5.89 -16.43 0.79
N LEU A 93 7.09 -15.89 0.52
CA LEU A 93 7.77 -16.04 -0.78
C LEU A 93 8.23 -17.48 -1.03
N ASP A 94 8.64 -18.22 0.02
CA ASP A 94 9.00 -19.64 -0.08
C ASP A 94 7.80 -20.52 -0.50
N GLY A 95 6.58 -20.07 -0.20
CA GLY A 95 5.35 -20.74 -0.68
C GLY A 95 5.06 -20.51 -2.18
N TRP A 96 5.70 -19.53 -2.81
CA TRP A 96 5.46 -19.17 -4.21
C TRP A 96 6.62 -19.49 -5.15
N PHE A 97 7.86 -19.32 -4.67
CA PHE A 97 9.07 -19.36 -5.49
C PHE A 97 10.14 -20.27 -4.89
N GLU A 98 10.91 -20.92 -5.76
CA GLU A 98 12.02 -21.78 -5.36
C GLU A 98 13.38 -21.08 -5.50
N SER A 99 13.53 -20.16 -6.47
CA SER A 99 14.79 -19.48 -6.75
C SER A 99 15.08 -18.37 -5.74
N ASP A 100 16.24 -18.44 -5.09
CA ASP A 100 16.69 -17.38 -4.18
C ASP A 100 16.87 -16.03 -4.86
N ALA A 101 17.24 -16.01 -6.15
CA ALA A 101 17.37 -14.78 -6.92
C ALA A 101 16.00 -14.08 -7.11
N VAL A 102 14.95 -14.86 -7.36
CA VAL A 102 13.57 -14.36 -7.49
C VAL A 102 13.06 -13.89 -6.13
N LYS A 103 13.24 -14.70 -5.08
CA LYS A 103 12.85 -14.35 -3.71
C LYS A 103 13.57 -13.09 -3.22
N ALA A 104 14.85 -12.93 -3.50
CA ALA A 104 15.62 -11.74 -3.12
C ALA A 104 15.10 -10.47 -3.82
N ALA A 105 14.69 -10.57 -5.08
CA ALA A 105 14.12 -9.44 -5.81
C ALA A 105 12.81 -8.95 -5.17
N PHE A 106 11.91 -9.84 -4.78
CA PHE A 106 10.70 -9.49 -4.04
C PHE A 106 10.95 -9.19 -2.56
N GLY A 107 11.98 -9.79 -1.97
CA GLY A 107 12.39 -9.52 -0.59
C GLY A 107 12.77 -8.05 -0.36
N PHE A 108 13.27 -7.38 -1.40
CA PHE A 108 13.49 -5.93 -1.36
C PHE A 108 12.17 -5.17 -1.09
N ASP A 109 11.08 -5.59 -1.73
CA ASP A 109 9.77 -4.96 -1.54
C ASP A 109 9.26 -5.12 -0.09
N ALA A 110 9.68 -6.18 0.60
CA ALA A 110 9.28 -6.47 1.97
C ALA A 110 10.00 -5.62 3.04
N VAL A 111 11.05 -4.89 2.68
CA VAL A 111 11.80 -4.03 3.62
C VAL A 111 11.55 -2.54 3.41
N VAL A 112 10.83 -2.16 2.36
CA VAL A 112 10.57 -0.75 2.05
C VAL A 112 9.67 -0.13 3.13
N GLY A 113 10.22 0.84 3.86
CA GLY A 113 9.49 1.54 4.93
C GLY A 113 9.21 0.69 6.18
N ASN A 114 9.78 -0.51 6.27
CA ASN A 114 9.60 -1.41 7.41
C ASN A 114 10.94 -1.67 8.11
N TYR A 115 11.03 -1.27 9.38
CA TYR A 115 12.23 -1.52 10.19
C TYR A 115 12.19 -2.95 10.78
N ALA A 116 12.14 -3.93 9.89
CA ALA A 116 12.11 -5.34 10.25
C ALA A 116 12.83 -6.18 9.19
N SER A 117 13.34 -7.35 9.61
CA SER A 117 13.87 -8.36 8.70
C SER A 117 12.74 -9.01 7.89
N PRO A 118 13.00 -9.44 6.65
CA PRO A 118 12.06 -10.29 5.91
C PRO A 118 11.70 -11.60 6.62
N ASP A 119 12.48 -12.02 7.63
CA ASP A 119 12.20 -13.18 8.48
C ASP A 119 11.25 -12.88 9.65
N THR A 120 10.96 -11.60 9.90
CA THR A 120 10.08 -11.22 11.01
C THR A 120 8.63 -11.62 10.71
N PRO A 121 7.95 -12.37 11.60
CA PRO A 121 6.53 -12.69 11.45
C PRO A 121 5.71 -11.42 11.23
N GLY A 122 4.76 -11.48 10.31
CA GLY A 122 3.92 -10.36 9.94
C GLY A 122 4.56 -9.37 8.94
N SER A 123 5.80 -9.60 8.46
CA SER A 123 6.44 -8.71 7.49
C SER A 123 5.93 -8.87 6.06
N ALA A 124 5.22 -9.96 5.74
CA ALA A 124 4.76 -10.23 4.38
C ALA A 124 3.77 -9.18 3.85
N TYR A 125 3.01 -8.48 4.71
CA TYR A 125 2.07 -7.44 4.26
C TYR A 125 2.77 -6.29 3.51
N VAL A 126 4.05 -6.06 3.76
CA VAL A 126 4.81 -5.00 3.10
C VAL A 126 4.94 -5.26 1.60
N LEU A 127 4.87 -6.53 1.15
CA LEU A 127 4.82 -6.90 -0.27
C LEU A 127 3.62 -6.27 -0.99
N LEU A 128 2.53 -5.94 -0.28
CA LEU A 128 1.39 -5.22 -0.84
C LEU A 128 1.73 -3.80 -1.27
N HIS A 129 2.78 -3.18 -0.70
CA HIS A 129 3.17 -1.81 -0.99
C HIS A 129 3.34 -1.56 -2.49
N HIS A 130 3.90 -2.53 -3.23
CA HIS A 130 4.14 -2.40 -4.67
C HIS A 130 2.89 -2.63 -5.54
N VAL A 131 1.84 -3.25 -5.01
CA VAL A 131 0.57 -3.45 -5.73
C VAL A 131 -0.51 -2.43 -5.37
N PHE A 132 -0.31 -1.66 -4.29
CA PHE A 132 -1.26 -0.64 -3.87
C PHE A 132 -1.31 0.59 -4.79
N GLY A 133 -0.19 0.93 -5.41
CA GLY A 133 -0.07 2.10 -6.26
C GLY A 133 -1.01 2.06 -7.46
N GLU A 134 -1.56 3.21 -7.81
CA GLU A 134 -2.34 3.38 -9.03
C GLU A 134 -1.96 4.70 -9.70
N VAL A 135 -1.67 4.65 -10.99
CA VAL A 135 -1.37 5.84 -11.80
C VAL A 135 -2.27 5.81 -13.03
N ASN A 136 -3.13 6.82 -13.17
CA ASN A 136 -4.06 6.97 -14.31
C ASN A 136 -4.91 5.70 -14.56
N GLY A 137 -5.46 5.10 -13.53
CA GLY A 137 -6.28 3.90 -13.59
C GLY A 137 -5.49 2.59 -13.80
N LYS A 138 -4.16 2.64 -13.84
CA LYS A 138 -3.32 1.45 -13.94
C LYS A 138 -2.82 1.06 -12.55
N LYS A 139 -3.36 -0.02 -12.01
CA LYS A 139 -2.97 -0.61 -10.73
C LYS A 139 -1.53 -1.16 -10.76
N GLY A 140 -0.87 -1.14 -9.61
CA GLY A 140 0.52 -1.59 -9.46
C GLY A 140 1.55 -0.74 -10.22
N ALA A 141 1.14 0.42 -10.74
CA ALA A 141 2.04 1.33 -11.43
C ALA A 141 2.67 2.32 -10.45
N TRP A 142 3.97 2.54 -10.63
CA TRP A 142 4.74 3.54 -9.91
C TRP A 142 5.10 4.68 -10.84
N GLY A 143 4.91 5.89 -10.37
CA GLY A 143 5.30 7.10 -11.10
C GLY A 143 6.46 7.80 -10.39
N HIS A 144 7.42 8.26 -11.19
CA HIS A 144 8.48 9.16 -10.71
C HIS A 144 8.24 10.55 -11.25
N VAL A 145 8.29 11.53 -10.36
CA VAL A 145 8.08 12.93 -10.76
C VAL A 145 9.34 13.47 -11.45
N VAL A 146 9.16 14.08 -12.60
CA VAL A 146 10.26 14.80 -13.28
C VAL A 146 10.73 15.93 -12.38
N GLY A 147 12.02 15.95 -12.08
CA GLY A 147 12.62 16.90 -11.11
C GLY A 147 12.63 16.40 -9.67
N GLY A 148 12.23 15.12 -9.42
CA GLY A 148 12.27 14.48 -8.11
C GLY A 148 11.11 14.85 -7.20
N MET A 149 11.12 14.35 -5.97
CA MET A 149 10.02 14.54 -4.99
C MET A 149 9.76 16.02 -4.66
N GLY A 150 10.81 16.85 -4.63
CA GLY A 150 10.68 18.28 -4.37
C GLY A 150 9.85 19.02 -5.42
N ALA A 151 9.76 18.50 -6.64
CA ALA A 151 8.94 19.10 -7.70
C ALA A 151 7.43 19.05 -7.35
N ILE A 152 6.99 18.08 -6.55
CA ILE A 152 5.60 17.97 -6.07
C ILE A 152 5.27 19.17 -5.17
N THR A 153 6.09 19.39 -4.14
CA THR A 153 5.86 20.49 -3.17
C THR A 153 5.97 21.85 -3.84
N GLN A 154 6.90 22.01 -4.78
CA GLN A 154 7.00 23.25 -5.57
C GLN A 154 5.80 23.46 -6.50
N ALA A 155 5.26 22.41 -7.10
CA ALA A 155 4.03 22.51 -7.90
C ALA A 155 2.84 22.93 -7.01
N MET A 156 2.71 22.33 -5.82
CA MET A 156 1.70 22.71 -4.84
C MET A 156 1.85 24.19 -4.42
N ALA A 157 3.07 24.63 -4.09
CA ALA A 157 3.36 26.01 -3.72
C ALA A 157 2.95 27.00 -4.81
N ARG A 158 3.24 26.68 -6.09
CA ARG A 158 2.82 27.54 -7.20
C ARG A 158 1.29 27.65 -7.31
N VAL A 159 0.59 26.53 -7.17
CA VAL A 159 -0.88 26.51 -7.26
C VAL A 159 -1.50 27.30 -6.12
N VAL A 160 -1.10 27.05 -4.87
CA VAL A 160 -1.69 27.75 -3.72
C VAL A 160 -1.32 29.25 -3.70
N GLY A 161 -0.10 29.60 -4.15
CA GLY A 161 0.30 30.99 -4.33
C GLY A 161 -0.55 31.73 -5.38
N ALA A 162 -0.89 31.07 -6.49
CA ALA A 162 -1.81 31.62 -7.50
C ALA A 162 -3.24 31.78 -6.96
N MET A 163 -3.62 31.00 -5.92
CA MET A 163 -4.91 31.15 -5.22
C MET A 163 -4.88 32.21 -4.11
N GLY A 164 -3.77 32.96 -3.94
CA GLY A 164 -3.65 34.01 -2.93
C GLY A 164 -3.24 33.50 -1.55
N VAL A 165 -2.78 32.25 -1.42
CA VAL A 165 -2.27 31.72 -0.15
C VAL A 165 -0.85 32.23 0.07
N GLU A 166 -0.60 32.78 1.25
CA GLU A 166 0.72 33.22 1.70
C GLU A 166 1.50 32.04 2.28
N ILE A 167 2.73 31.83 1.78
CA ILE A 167 3.66 30.81 2.27
C ILE A 167 4.78 31.51 3.03
N SER A 168 4.82 31.34 4.35
CA SER A 168 5.91 31.85 5.17
C SER A 168 7.02 30.81 5.31
N LEU A 169 8.24 31.19 4.95
CA LEU A 169 9.45 30.39 5.13
C LEU A 169 10.12 30.73 6.46
N GLU A 170 11.02 29.84 6.92
CA GLU A 170 11.77 30.01 8.18
C GLU A 170 10.86 30.32 9.40
N ALA A 171 9.63 29.83 9.35
CA ALA A 171 8.63 30.02 10.38
C ALA A 171 8.31 28.67 11.04
N PRO A 172 9.11 28.24 12.04
CA PRO A 172 8.86 26.99 12.74
C PRO A 172 7.50 27.04 13.41
N VAL A 173 6.70 26.00 13.21
CA VAL A 173 5.38 25.89 13.83
C VAL A 173 5.56 25.47 15.29
N ALA A 174 5.32 26.39 16.20
CA ALA A 174 5.45 26.11 17.64
C ALA A 174 4.27 25.28 18.18
N ARG A 175 3.08 25.49 17.63
CA ARG A 175 1.85 24.81 18.10
C ARG A 175 0.82 24.71 16.99
N VAL A 176 0.17 23.57 16.88
CA VAL A 176 -1.02 23.36 16.04
C VAL A 176 -2.24 23.29 16.96
N LEU A 177 -3.17 24.22 16.78
CA LEU A 177 -4.45 24.18 17.48
C LEU A 177 -5.52 23.63 16.54
N MET A 178 -6.15 22.56 16.95
CA MET A 178 -7.30 21.99 16.24
C MET A 178 -8.59 22.40 16.95
N THR A 179 -9.40 23.19 16.28
CA THR A 179 -10.76 23.49 16.76
C THR A 179 -11.74 22.64 15.94
N MET A 180 -12.48 21.81 16.62
CA MET A 180 -13.57 21.06 16.01
C MET A 180 -14.85 21.91 16.07
N THR A 181 -15.34 22.32 14.91
CA THR A 181 -16.60 23.04 14.81
C THR A 181 -17.63 22.20 14.08
N TYR A 182 -18.81 22.02 14.67
CA TYR A 182 -19.95 21.39 14.00
C TYR A 182 -20.58 22.44 13.07
N LEU A 183 -20.46 22.26 11.77
CA LEU A 183 -21.15 23.10 10.79
C LEU A 183 -21.90 22.19 9.80
N ASN A 184 -23.20 22.41 9.68
CA ASN A 184 -24.09 21.74 8.71
C ASN A 184 -24.04 20.20 8.75
N GLY A 185 -24.03 19.59 9.95
CA GLY A 185 -24.08 18.13 10.12
C GLY A 185 -22.76 17.39 9.87
N GLY A 186 -21.64 18.09 9.80
CA GLY A 186 -20.29 17.52 9.67
C GLY A 186 -19.26 18.18 10.58
N LEU A 187 -18.31 17.38 11.07
CA LEU A 187 -17.14 17.88 11.80
C LEU A 187 -16.17 18.52 10.81
N ARG A 188 -15.84 19.80 11.01
CA ARG A 188 -14.74 20.46 10.31
C ARG A 188 -13.60 20.75 11.28
N ALA A 189 -12.41 20.29 10.94
CA ALA A 189 -11.20 20.70 11.64
C ALA A 189 -10.66 21.97 11.00
N SER A 190 -10.49 23.01 11.79
CA SER A 190 -9.80 24.24 11.39
C SER A 190 -8.46 24.29 12.11
N VAL A 191 -7.38 24.48 11.38
CA VAL A 191 -6.06 24.74 11.95
C VAL A 191 -5.95 26.26 12.15
N VAL A 192 -5.86 26.69 13.39
CA VAL A 192 -5.60 28.10 13.73
C VAL A 192 -4.13 28.19 14.12
N ARG A 193 -3.43 29.10 13.45
CA ARG A 193 -2.01 29.38 13.67
C ARG A 193 -1.92 30.57 14.66
N TRP A 194 -1.04 30.44 15.62
CA TRP A 194 -0.48 31.59 16.40
C TRP A 194 1.03 31.46 16.39
#